data_4aa3c6a34125de5efadda57d4c824cf6
#
_entry.id   4aa3c6a34125de5efadda57d4c824cf6
#
_cell.length_a   1.000
_cell.length_b   1.000
_cell.length_c   1.000
_cell.angle_alpha   90.00
_cell.angle_beta   90.00
_cell.angle_gamma   90.00
#
_symmetry.space_group_name_H-M   'P 1'
#
loop_
_entity.id
_entity.type
_entity.pdbx_description
1 polymer ?
#
loop_
_entity_poly.entity_id
_entity_poly.type
_entity_poly.pdbx_seq_one_letter_code
_entity_poly.pdbx_strand_id
1 'polypeptide(L)'
;MSRNELIAQIETLRNLEALIEEAKREAETVRDSIKAEMEEAEAEELSAGGYIVRWTSVLSTRFDTKAFKEKFGEEVYKAFTKQVTSRRFSISA
;
A
#
# COMPACT_ATOMS: atom_id res chain seq x y z
N MET A 1 3.02 29.32 -24.68
CA MET A 1 2.03 28.31 -25.08
C MET A 1 0.74 29.00 -25.46
N SER A 2 0.18 28.67 -26.61
CA SER A 2 -1.11 29.22 -27.02
C SER A 2 -2.25 28.59 -26.20
N ARG A 3 -3.41 29.24 -26.21
CA ARG A 3 -4.58 28.72 -25.49
C ARG A 3 -5.02 27.35 -26.00
N ASN A 4 -4.98 27.17 -27.33
CA ASN A 4 -5.34 25.89 -27.94
C ASN A 4 -4.36 24.80 -27.59
N GLU A 5 -3.08 25.10 -27.51
CA GLU A 5 -2.06 24.15 -27.06
C GLU A 5 -2.26 23.76 -25.61
N LEU A 6 -2.61 24.72 -24.76
CA LEU A 6 -2.89 24.46 -23.36
C LEU A 6 -4.09 23.54 -23.19
N ILE A 7 -5.17 23.79 -23.93
CA ILE A 7 -6.37 22.96 -23.91
C ILE A 7 -6.03 21.52 -24.32
N ALA A 8 -5.28 21.37 -25.41
CA ALA A 8 -4.85 20.05 -25.88
C ALA A 8 -4.01 19.30 -24.84
N GLN A 9 -3.14 20.01 -24.14
CA GLN A 9 -2.32 19.42 -23.07
C GLN A 9 -3.16 19.01 -21.87
N ILE A 10 -4.14 19.80 -21.48
CA ILE A 10 -5.06 19.47 -20.40
C ILE A 10 -5.86 18.22 -20.73
N GLU A 11 -6.39 18.13 -21.95
CA GLU A 11 -7.13 16.95 -22.40
C GLU A 11 -6.27 15.69 -22.41
N THR A 12 -5.02 15.81 -22.89
CA THR A 12 -4.08 14.71 -22.86
C THR A 12 -3.79 14.25 -21.45
N LEU A 13 -3.58 15.18 -20.52
CA LEU A 13 -3.35 14.85 -19.12
C LEU A 13 -4.53 14.12 -18.51
N ARG A 14 -5.75 14.59 -18.76
CA ARG A 14 -6.95 13.95 -18.23
C ARG A 14 -7.13 12.53 -18.76
N ASN A 15 -6.83 12.32 -20.05
CA ASN A 15 -6.88 10.97 -20.63
C ASN A 15 -5.85 10.05 -20.01
N LEU A 16 -4.63 10.55 -19.78
CA LEU A 16 -3.58 9.78 -19.13
C LEU A 16 -3.93 9.46 -17.67
N GLU A 17 -4.50 10.40 -16.95
CA GLU A 17 -4.94 10.17 -15.57
C GLU A 17 -6.03 9.10 -15.49
N ALA A 18 -6.96 9.10 -16.44
CA ALA A 18 -7.99 8.06 -16.52
C ALA A 18 -7.38 6.67 -16.78
N LEU A 19 -6.37 6.60 -17.64
CA LEU A 19 -5.64 5.35 -17.91
C LEU A 19 -4.87 4.87 -16.67
N ILE A 20 -4.28 5.78 -15.92
CA ILE A 20 -3.60 5.46 -14.68
C ILE A 20 -4.57 4.85 -13.67
N GLU A 21 -5.74 5.46 -13.50
CA GLU A 21 -6.75 4.94 -12.58
C GLU A 21 -7.26 3.57 -13.00
N GLU A 22 -7.48 3.36 -14.28
CA GLU A 22 -7.87 2.06 -14.82
C GLU A 22 -6.78 1.01 -14.57
N ALA A 23 -5.52 1.36 -14.85
CA ALA A 23 -4.39 0.47 -14.63
C ALA A 23 -4.23 0.13 -13.13
N LYS A 24 -4.45 1.08 -12.24
CA LYS A 24 -4.43 0.83 -10.79
C LYS A 24 -5.49 -0.18 -10.37
N ARG A 25 -6.70 -0.06 -10.90
CA ARG A 25 -7.77 -1.02 -10.59
C ARG A 25 -7.45 -2.42 -11.10
N GLU A 26 -6.91 -2.52 -12.30
CA GLU A 26 -6.47 -3.80 -12.84
C GLU A 26 -5.34 -4.41 -12.03
N ALA A 27 -4.37 -3.60 -11.61
CA ALA A 27 -3.27 -4.04 -10.77
C ALA A 27 -3.77 -4.56 -9.41
N GLU A 28 -4.75 -3.88 -8.80
CA GLU A 28 -5.36 -4.34 -7.55
C GLU A 28 -6.06 -5.67 -7.72
N THR A 29 -6.80 -5.86 -8.81
CA THR A 29 -7.48 -7.12 -9.10
C THR A 29 -6.48 -8.27 -9.22
N VAL A 30 -5.38 -8.05 -9.93
CA VAL A 30 -4.32 -9.05 -10.07
C VAL A 30 -3.64 -9.32 -8.73
N ARG A 31 -3.35 -8.29 -7.97
CA ARG A 31 -2.75 -8.42 -6.64
C ARG A 31 -3.64 -9.24 -5.72
N ASP A 32 -4.93 -8.99 -5.73
CA ASP A 32 -5.89 -9.74 -4.93
C ASP A 32 -5.96 -11.21 -5.34
N SER A 33 -5.83 -11.50 -6.63
CA SER A 33 -5.75 -12.88 -7.13
C SER A 33 -4.51 -13.60 -6.61
N ILE A 34 -3.38 -12.93 -6.58
CA ILE A 34 -2.13 -13.49 -6.04
C ILE A 34 -2.28 -13.74 -4.53
N LYS A 35 -2.86 -12.81 -3.81
CA LYS A 35 -3.11 -12.95 -2.37
C LYS A 35 -4.04 -14.12 -2.08
N ALA A 36 -5.09 -14.31 -2.89
CA ALA A 36 -6.00 -15.44 -2.74
C ALA A 36 -5.27 -16.77 -2.93
N GLU A 37 -4.37 -16.85 -3.91
CA GLU A 37 -3.54 -18.03 -4.12
C GLU A 37 -2.63 -18.32 -2.94
N MET A 38 -2.05 -17.28 -2.34
CA MET A 38 -1.22 -17.42 -1.16
C MET A 38 -2.01 -17.88 0.06
N GLU A 39 -3.23 -17.39 0.24
CA GLU A 39 -4.11 -17.83 1.30
C GLU A 39 -4.53 -19.29 1.13
N GLU A 40 -4.83 -19.70 -0.09
CA GLU A 40 -5.17 -21.11 -0.39
C GLU A 40 -4.00 -22.04 -0.12
N ALA A 41 -2.78 -21.60 -0.46
CA ALA A 41 -1.56 -22.35 -0.20
C ALA A 41 -1.09 -22.27 1.26
N GLU A 42 -1.71 -21.44 2.08
CA GLU A 42 -1.31 -21.14 3.45
C GLU A 42 0.16 -20.71 3.54
N ALA A 43 0.62 -19.94 2.57
CA ALA A 43 2.01 -19.52 2.45
C ALA A 43 2.15 -18.01 2.59
N GLU A 44 3.20 -17.60 3.31
CA GLU A 44 3.59 -16.19 3.40
C GLU A 44 4.61 -15.83 2.32
N GLU A 45 5.18 -16.83 1.65
CA GLU A 45 6.15 -16.67 0.59
C GLU A 45 5.92 -17.73 -0.48
N LEU A 46 5.89 -17.30 -1.74
CA LEU A 46 5.80 -18.19 -2.90
C LEU A 46 6.83 -17.78 -3.94
N SER A 47 7.46 -18.76 -4.55
CA SER A 47 8.41 -18.55 -5.66
C SER A 47 7.81 -19.08 -6.94
N ALA A 48 7.84 -18.29 -7.99
CA ALA A 48 7.38 -18.70 -9.32
C ALA A 48 8.09 -17.87 -10.40
N GLY A 49 8.59 -18.54 -11.42
CA GLY A 49 9.20 -17.88 -12.57
C GLY A 49 10.37 -16.95 -12.26
N GLY A 50 11.16 -17.25 -11.24
CA GLY A 50 12.25 -16.39 -10.80
C GLY A 50 11.82 -15.22 -9.92
N TYR A 51 10.52 -15.11 -9.61
CA TYR A 51 10.00 -14.12 -8.70
C TYR A 51 9.73 -14.71 -7.33
N ILE A 52 9.87 -13.90 -6.32
CA ILE A 52 9.52 -14.25 -4.95
C ILE A 52 8.43 -13.29 -4.47
N VAL A 53 7.26 -13.84 -4.13
CA VAL A 53 6.14 -13.08 -3.61
C VAL A 53 6.09 -13.30 -2.11
N ARG A 54 6.03 -12.21 -1.36
CA ARG A 54 5.92 -12.23 0.11
C ARG A 54 4.71 -11.43 0.55
N TRP A 55 3.95 -12.03 1.44
CA TRP A 55 2.84 -11.36 2.10
C TRP A 55 2.92 -11.64 3.58
N THR A 56 3.75 -10.88 4.24
CA THR A 56 4.14 -11.12 5.63
C THR A 56 3.52 -10.11 6.57
N SER A 57 3.33 -10.53 7.82
CA SER A 57 2.83 -9.65 8.87
C SER A 57 3.91 -8.69 9.31
N VAL A 58 3.56 -7.42 9.40
CA VAL A 58 4.44 -6.35 9.88
C VAL A 58 3.81 -5.73 11.10
N LEU A 59 4.56 -5.69 12.20
CA LEU A 59 4.14 -4.98 13.39
C LEU A 59 4.46 -3.49 13.24
N SER A 60 3.45 -2.67 13.40
CA SER A 60 3.62 -1.23 13.40
C SER A 60 2.87 -0.60 14.57
N THR A 61 3.43 0.48 15.08
CA THR A 61 2.77 1.26 16.13
C THR A 61 2.20 2.51 15.49
N ARG A 62 0.86 2.63 15.51
CA ARG A 62 0.14 3.78 14.97
C ARG A 62 -0.41 4.60 16.12
N PHE A 63 0.39 5.55 16.57
CA PHE A 63 -0.02 6.42 17.65
C PHE A 63 0.84 7.69 17.61
N ASP A 64 0.21 8.84 17.83
CA ASP A 64 0.97 10.08 17.92
C ASP A 64 1.70 10.12 19.27
N THR A 65 2.86 9.53 19.29
CA THR A 65 3.65 9.33 20.48
C THR A 65 4.08 10.65 21.10
N LYS A 66 4.43 11.62 20.28
CA LYS A 66 4.93 12.90 20.74
C LYS A 66 3.88 13.72 21.47
N ALA A 67 2.71 13.87 20.84
CA ALA A 67 1.61 14.61 21.42
C ALA A 67 1.09 13.97 22.70
N PHE A 68 0.97 12.65 22.71
CA PHE A 68 0.49 11.92 23.87
C PHE A 68 1.46 11.99 25.05
N LYS A 69 2.77 11.80 24.80
CA LYS A 69 3.80 11.88 25.84
C LYS A 69 3.87 13.27 26.47
N GLU A 70 3.76 14.31 25.66
CA GLU A 70 3.77 15.69 26.15
C GLU A 70 2.59 15.99 27.07
N LYS A 71 1.42 15.41 26.75
CA LYS A 71 0.20 15.68 27.48
C LYS A 71 0.00 14.79 28.72
N PHE A 72 0.31 13.51 28.62
CA PHE A 72 -0.02 12.51 29.64
C PHE A 72 1.19 11.82 30.28
N GLY A 73 2.39 12.05 29.77
CA GLY A 73 3.58 11.39 30.27
C GLY A 73 3.84 10.00 29.67
N GLU A 74 5.05 9.51 29.89
CA GLU A 74 5.52 8.28 29.25
C GLU A 74 4.83 7.02 29.78
N GLU A 75 4.55 6.96 31.07
CA GLU A 75 3.89 5.80 31.68
C GLU A 75 2.50 5.57 31.11
N VAL A 76 1.73 6.65 30.97
CA VAL A 76 0.39 6.56 30.37
C VAL A 76 0.49 6.19 28.90
N TYR A 77 1.48 6.72 28.20
CA TYR A 77 1.75 6.34 26.81
C TYR A 77 1.95 4.83 26.66
N LYS A 78 2.78 4.22 27.49
CA LYS A 78 3.03 2.79 27.44
C LYS A 78 1.77 1.96 27.69
N ALA A 79 0.91 2.42 28.60
CA ALA A 79 -0.33 1.72 28.91
C ALA A 79 -1.34 1.73 27.75
N PHE A 80 -1.34 2.78 26.93
CA PHE A 80 -2.30 2.96 25.84
C PHE A 80 -1.72 2.75 24.44
N THR A 81 -0.43 2.44 24.31
CA THR A 81 0.16 2.15 23.02
C THR A 81 -0.40 0.84 22.48
N LYS A 82 -0.93 0.89 21.27
CA LYS A 82 -1.42 -0.28 20.55
C LYS A 82 -0.45 -0.64 19.43
N GLN A 83 -0.05 -1.89 19.39
CA GLN A 83 0.66 -2.43 18.24
C GLN A 83 -0.38 -2.87 17.21
N VAL A 84 -0.22 -2.39 15.99
CA VAL A 84 -1.08 -2.77 14.88
C VAL A 84 -0.30 -3.70 13.97
N THR A 85 -0.88 -4.88 13.74
CA THR A 85 -0.30 -5.84 12.81
C THR A 85 -0.92 -5.61 11.44
N SER A 86 -0.10 -5.37 10.44
CA SER A 86 -0.52 -5.28 9.06
C SER A 86 0.29 -6.25 8.20
N ARG A 87 -0.28 -6.67 7.06
CA ARG A 87 0.41 -7.56 6.13
C ARG A 87 0.98 -6.74 4.99
N ARG A 88 2.26 -6.92 4.74
CA ARG A 88 2.97 -6.24 3.67
C ARG A 88 3.12 -7.19 2.48
N PHE A 89 2.64 -6.76 1.32
CA PHE A 89 2.77 -7.47 0.06
C PHE A 89 3.94 -6.92 -0.73
N SER A 90 4.82 -7.80 -1.20
CA SER A 90 5.95 -7.41 -2.03
C SER A 90 6.31 -8.52 -3.01
N ILE A 91 6.85 -8.13 -4.14
CA ILE A 91 7.37 -9.05 -5.15
C ILE A 91 8.82 -8.65 -5.45
N SER A 92 9.71 -9.61 -5.40
CA SER A 92 11.11 -9.42 -5.77
C SER A 92 11.53 -10.41 -6.84
N ALA A 93 12.51 -10.04 -7.62
CA ALA A 93 13.05 -10.88 -8.68
C ALA A 93 14.43 -11.41 -8.32
#